data_be702fe3e38ebedc003b5fe378fb7993
#
_entry.id   be702fe3e38ebedc003b5fe378fb7993
#
_cell.length_a   1.000
_cell.length_b   1.000
_cell.length_c   1.000
_cell.angle_alpha   90.00
_cell.angle_beta   90.00
_cell.angle_gamma   90.00
#
_symmetry.space_group_name_H-M   'P 1'
#
loop_
_entity.id
_entity.type
_entity.pdbx_description
1 polymer ?
#
loop_
_entity_poly.entity_id
_entity_poly.type
_entity_poly.pdbx_seq_one_letter_code
_entity_poly.pdbx_strand_id
1 'polypeptide(L)'
;HNIYEKVYPASTTKILTCLIALERGNLDDVVTVPKASDITVAGSSMADLKPGDQLTLRELLYGLMVPSGNDAAEAIAYYIAGDSDKFAELMNEKAAELGATHSHFANPHGLPNDDHYTTVYDMYLIFNEAIKNDEFVKIACTPEYSCTVRNEEDAEQPERTVSWTNGNAFLSGKFSFADNMQVLCGKTGHTNAAGFCLVLGETAGDGHRYISIIMNSPIYEQLYASMRNLASKSQQ
;
A
#
# COMPACT_ATOMS: atom_id res chain seq x y z
N HIS A 1 -17.90 4.62 -13.09
CA HIS A 1 -18.77 3.46 -13.17
C HIS A 1 -18.71 2.70 -11.85
N ASN A 2 -19.85 2.44 -11.19
CA ASN A 2 -19.99 1.68 -9.93
C ASN A 2 -19.10 2.17 -8.76
N ILE A 3 -18.82 3.48 -8.68
CA ILE A 3 -17.86 4.02 -7.72
C ILE A 3 -18.29 3.87 -6.25
N TYR A 4 -19.53 3.58 -5.98
CA TYR A 4 -20.11 3.38 -4.64
C TYR A 4 -20.39 1.91 -4.31
N GLU A 5 -20.05 0.98 -5.21
CA GLU A 5 -20.21 -0.46 -4.98
C GLU A 5 -19.18 -0.95 -3.95
N LYS A 6 -19.65 -1.79 -3.02
CA LYS A 6 -18.78 -2.42 -2.01
C LYS A 6 -17.85 -3.43 -2.68
N VAL A 7 -16.54 -3.27 -2.46
CA VAL A 7 -15.48 -4.13 -2.99
C VAL A 7 -14.45 -4.46 -1.92
N TYR A 8 -13.68 -5.51 -2.11
CA TYR A 8 -12.54 -5.83 -1.27
C TYR A 8 -11.30 -5.06 -1.76
N PRO A 9 -10.60 -4.31 -0.87
CA PRO A 9 -9.45 -3.49 -1.27
C PRO A 9 -8.16 -4.28 -1.52
N ALA A 10 -8.02 -5.49 -0.97
CA ALA A 10 -6.75 -6.19 -0.91
C ALA A 10 -5.63 -5.24 -0.40
N SER A 11 -4.41 -5.35 -0.94
CA SER A 11 -3.26 -4.53 -0.51
C SER A 11 -3.35 -3.04 -0.84
N THR A 12 -4.41 -2.54 -1.51
CA THR A 12 -4.63 -1.09 -1.58
C THR A 12 -4.97 -0.48 -0.21
N THR A 13 -5.39 -1.31 0.76
CA THR A 13 -5.50 -0.99 2.20
C THR A 13 -4.25 -0.30 2.74
N LYS A 14 -3.05 -0.70 2.28
CA LYS A 14 -1.77 -0.20 2.75
C LYS A 14 -1.53 1.29 2.48
N ILE A 15 -2.33 1.90 1.60
CA ILE A 15 -2.37 3.35 1.41
C ILE A 15 -2.77 4.04 2.72
N LEU A 16 -3.84 3.56 3.35
CA LEU A 16 -4.32 4.12 4.63
C LEU A 16 -3.36 3.79 5.78
N THR A 17 -2.80 2.59 5.81
CA THR A 17 -1.77 2.19 6.78
C THR A 17 -0.55 3.11 6.70
N CYS A 18 -0.06 3.38 5.48
CA CYS A 18 1.05 4.29 5.24
C CYS A 18 0.73 5.73 5.67
N LEU A 19 -0.46 6.23 5.32
CA LEU A 19 -0.91 7.57 5.69
C LEU A 19 -0.92 7.76 7.22
N ILE A 20 -1.53 6.84 7.96
CA ILE A 20 -1.59 6.89 9.42
C ILE A 20 -0.18 6.83 10.04
N ALA A 21 0.69 5.97 9.51
CA ALA A 21 2.06 5.87 9.99
C ALA A 21 2.87 7.15 9.76
N LEU A 22 2.67 7.83 8.63
CA LEU A 22 3.30 9.12 8.33
C LEU A 22 2.77 10.27 9.21
N GLU A 23 1.51 10.19 9.64
CA GLU A 23 0.90 11.20 10.50
C GLU A 23 1.24 11.03 11.99
N ARG A 24 1.44 9.79 12.45
CA ARG A 24 1.54 9.47 13.88
C ARG A 24 2.91 8.98 14.33
N GLY A 25 3.73 8.48 13.41
CA GLY A 25 5.04 7.91 13.70
C GLY A 25 6.18 8.90 13.45
N ASN A 26 7.34 8.60 14.04
CA ASN A 26 8.59 9.26 13.70
C ASN A 26 9.39 8.35 12.75
N LEU A 27 9.68 8.85 11.55
CA LEU A 27 10.33 8.08 10.49
C LEU A 27 11.71 7.52 10.85
N ASP A 28 12.40 8.17 11.78
CA ASP A 28 13.76 7.81 12.19
C ASP A 28 13.78 6.89 13.44
N ASP A 29 12.61 6.59 14.04
CA ASP A 29 12.51 5.63 15.14
C ASP A 29 12.82 4.21 14.63
N VAL A 30 13.65 3.51 15.43
CA VAL A 30 13.94 2.10 15.19
C VAL A 30 12.80 1.24 15.76
N VAL A 31 12.19 0.48 14.89
CA VAL A 31 11.08 -0.43 15.22
C VAL A 31 11.59 -1.86 15.23
N THR A 32 11.24 -2.60 16.28
CA THR A 32 11.47 -4.05 16.33
C THR A 32 10.24 -4.78 15.80
N VAL A 33 10.44 -5.63 14.79
CA VAL A 33 9.38 -6.44 14.16
C VAL A 33 8.79 -7.39 15.19
N PRO A 34 7.49 -7.31 15.50
CA PRO A 34 6.86 -8.16 16.51
C PRO A 34 6.63 -9.58 15.99
N LYS A 35 6.42 -10.51 16.91
CA LYS A 35 6.09 -11.90 16.57
C LYS A 35 4.79 -12.03 15.74
N ALA A 36 3.86 -11.10 15.90
CA ALA A 36 2.61 -11.06 15.12
C ALA A 36 2.84 -10.83 13.62
N SER A 37 3.99 -10.33 13.22
CA SER A 37 4.38 -10.16 11.80
C SER A 37 4.72 -11.48 11.11
N ASP A 38 4.82 -12.60 11.83
CA ASP A 38 4.99 -13.94 11.25
C ASP A 38 3.67 -14.45 10.63
N ILE A 39 3.34 -13.89 9.47
CA ILE A 39 2.10 -14.18 8.74
C ILE A 39 2.28 -15.44 7.91
N THR A 40 1.50 -16.47 8.21
CA THR A 40 1.58 -17.81 7.59
C THR A 40 0.60 -18.01 6.43
N VAL A 41 -0.07 -16.97 5.94
CA VAL A 41 -1.01 -17.06 4.82
C VAL A 41 -0.27 -17.33 3.53
N ALA A 42 -0.48 -18.51 2.95
CA ALA A 42 0.19 -18.93 1.72
C ALA A 42 -0.08 -17.96 0.55
N GLY A 43 0.98 -17.56 -0.16
CA GLY A 43 0.90 -16.65 -1.30
C GLY A 43 0.68 -15.18 -0.93
N SER A 44 0.73 -14.82 0.35
CA SER A 44 0.71 -13.41 0.76
C SER A 44 2.03 -12.70 0.43
N SER A 45 1.94 -11.41 0.12
CA SER A 45 3.13 -10.58 -0.13
C SER A 45 3.83 -10.26 1.19
N MET A 46 5.15 -10.51 1.24
CA MET A 46 5.99 -10.28 2.40
C MET A 46 7.17 -9.38 2.05
N ALA A 47 7.66 -8.64 3.02
CA ALA A 47 8.92 -7.90 2.94
C ALA A 47 10.12 -8.75 3.43
N ASP A 48 9.89 -10.05 3.71
CA ASP A 48 10.87 -10.99 4.24
C ASP A 48 11.47 -10.54 5.58
N LEU A 49 10.63 -9.88 6.40
CA LEU A 49 10.97 -9.50 7.76
C LEU A 49 10.68 -10.64 8.73
N LYS A 50 11.58 -10.83 9.69
CA LYS A 50 11.45 -11.84 10.75
C LYS A 50 11.15 -11.16 12.09
N PRO A 51 10.46 -11.82 13.03
CA PRO A 51 10.40 -11.35 14.42
C PRO A 51 11.79 -11.03 14.98
N GLY A 52 11.90 -9.90 15.68
CA GLY A 52 13.17 -9.41 16.22
C GLY A 52 13.99 -8.53 15.27
N ASP A 53 13.64 -8.46 13.99
CA ASP A 53 14.30 -7.54 13.05
C ASP A 53 14.11 -6.08 13.48
N GLN A 54 15.18 -5.31 13.35
CA GLN A 54 15.22 -3.89 13.66
C GLN A 54 15.51 -3.08 12.41
N LEU A 55 14.63 -2.13 12.13
CA LEU A 55 14.76 -1.18 11.02
C LEU A 55 13.95 0.08 11.35
N THR A 56 14.25 1.17 10.67
CA THR A 56 13.54 2.43 10.90
C THR A 56 12.09 2.36 10.41
N LEU A 57 11.18 3.17 10.97
CA LEU A 57 9.82 3.29 10.45
C LEU A 57 9.81 3.65 8.96
N ARG A 58 10.75 4.50 8.51
CA ARG A 58 10.94 4.82 7.09
C ARG A 58 11.19 3.57 6.26
N GLU A 59 12.09 2.71 6.67
CA GLU A 59 12.40 1.45 5.98
C GLU A 59 11.22 0.48 6.01
N LEU A 60 10.48 0.41 7.13
CA LEU A 60 9.22 -0.34 7.20
C LEU A 60 8.17 0.16 6.20
N LEU A 61 8.05 1.47 5.99
CA LEU A 61 7.14 2.05 5.00
C LEU A 61 7.56 1.68 3.56
N TYR A 62 8.84 1.59 3.26
CA TYR A 62 9.30 1.03 1.98
C TYR A 62 8.95 -0.47 1.88
N GLY A 63 9.16 -1.26 2.95
CA GLY A 63 8.73 -2.66 3.02
C GLY A 63 7.21 -2.84 2.87
N LEU A 64 6.42 -1.91 3.37
CA LEU A 64 4.96 -1.87 3.23
C LEU A 64 4.53 -1.63 1.77
N MET A 65 5.11 -0.63 1.12
CA MET A 65 4.60 -0.11 -0.15
C MET A 65 5.24 -0.77 -1.37
N VAL A 66 6.55 -1.05 -1.35
CA VAL A 66 7.31 -1.55 -2.51
C VAL A 66 7.00 -3.03 -2.77
N PRO A 67 7.32 -4.00 -1.88
CA PRO A 67 6.96 -5.41 -2.07
C PRO A 67 5.53 -5.71 -1.63
N SER A 68 4.83 -4.71 -1.05
CA SER A 68 3.51 -4.92 -0.45
C SER A 68 3.53 -5.81 0.81
N GLY A 69 4.57 -5.69 1.66
CA GLY A 69 4.79 -6.56 2.82
C GLY A 69 3.65 -6.52 3.84
N ASN A 70 3.07 -7.68 4.12
CA ASN A 70 2.07 -7.82 5.18
C ASN A 70 2.72 -7.83 6.57
N ASP A 71 3.90 -8.42 6.67
CA ASP A 71 4.78 -8.38 7.84
C ASP A 71 5.15 -6.94 8.25
N ALA A 72 5.50 -6.10 7.26
CA ALA A 72 5.75 -4.68 7.48
C ALA A 72 4.49 -3.94 7.95
N ALA A 73 3.31 -4.28 7.40
CA ALA A 73 2.04 -3.68 7.84
C ALA A 73 1.74 -3.98 9.31
N GLU A 74 1.92 -5.23 9.74
CA GLU A 74 1.77 -5.63 11.13
C GLU A 74 2.77 -4.93 12.05
N ALA A 75 4.05 -4.87 11.65
CA ALA A 75 5.07 -4.18 12.44
C ALA A 75 4.73 -2.70 12.65
N ILE A 76 4.22 -2.03 11.60
CA ILE A 76 3.75 -0.65 11.68
C ILE A 76 2.54 -0.52 12.61
N ALA A 77 1.57 -1.43 12.51
CA ALA A 77 0.38 -1.42 13.36
C ALA A 77 0.75 -1.56 14.86
N TYR A 78 1.65 -2.49 15.16
CA TYR A 78 2.16 -2.66 16.52
C TYR A 78 2.95 -1.46 17.02
N TYR A 79 3.80 -0.85 16.19
CA TYR A 79 4.55 0.35 16.57
C TYR A 79 3.62 1.53 16.88
N ILE A 80 2.59 1.76 16.07
CA ILE A 80 1.70 2.91 16.21
C ILE A 80 0.63 2.71 17.31
N ALA A 81 0.04 1.52 17.42
CA ALA A 81 -1.14 1.26 18.25
C ALA A 81 -0.94 0.18 19.32
N GLY A 82 0.15 -0.58 19.26
CA GLY A 82 0.44 -1.68 20.18
C GLY A 82 -0.14 -3.02 19.77
N ASP A 83 -1.16 -3.04 18.91
CA ASP A 83 -1.72 -4.25 18.28
C ASP A 83 -2.51 -3.91 17.01
N SER A 84 -2.84 -4.94 16.20
CA SER A 84 -3.55 -4.80 14.93
C SER A 84 -5.00 -4.36 15.09
N ASP A 85 -5.70 -4.78 16.13
CA ASP A 85 -7.12 -4.44 16.32
C ASP A 85 -7.27 -2.96 16.62
N LYS A 86 -6.44 -2.41 17.53
CA LYS A 86 -6.40 -0.97 17.82
C LYS A 86 -5.96 -0.16 16.61
N PHE A 87 -5.05 -0.70 15.79
CA PHE A 87 -4.67 -0.02 14.55
C PHE A 87 -5.83 0.00 13.55
N ALA A 88 -6.62 -1.08 13.46
CA ALA A 88 -7.82 -1.12 12.66
C ALA A 88 -8.88 -0.11 13.13
N GLU A 89 -9.02 0.12 14.45
CA GLU A 89 -9.85 1.21 14.99
C GLU A 89 -9.38 2.57 14.47
N LEU A 90 -8.06 2.86 14.53
CA LEU A 90 -7.48 4.09 13.99
C LEU A 90 -7.70 4.22 12.47
N MET A 91 -7.65 3.13 11.73
CA MET A 91 -7.94 3.13 10.29
C MET A 91 -9.39 3.55 10.02
N ASN A 92 -10.34 3.02 10.78
CA ASN A 92 -11.76 3.36 10.63
C ASN A 92 -12.06 4.80 11.09
N GLU A 93 -11.43 5.27 12.16
CA GLU A 93 -11.50 6.68 12.57
C GLU A 93 -10.99 7.61 11.46
N LYS A 94 -9.80 7.30 10.89
CA LYS A 94 -9.22 8.10 9.80
C LYS A 94 -10.07 8.05 8.54
N ALA A 95 -10.60 6.90 8.17
CA ALA A 95 -11.51 6.77 7.04
C ALA A 95 -12.76 7.66 7.21
N ALA A 96 -13.37 7.65 8.40
CA ALA A 96 -14.52 8.50 8.72
C ALA A 96 -14.16 10.00 8.68
N GLU A 97 -13.00 10.39 9.22
CA GLU A 97 -12.47 11.77 9.15
C GLU A 97 -12.35 12.27 7.70
N LEU A 98 -11.90 11.40 6.79
CA LEU A 98 -11.77 11.70 5.38
C LEU A 98 -13.09 11.64 4.59
N GLY A 99 -14.19 11.26 5.24
CA GLY A 99 -15.50 11.08 4.61
C GLY A 99 -15.68 9.74 3.88
N ALA A 100 -14.73 8.79 4.03
CA ALA A 100 -14.79 7.44 3.47
C ALA A 100 -15.69 6.53 4.32
N THR A 101 -16.97 6.86 4.37
CA THR A 101 -17.96 6.28 5.31
C THR A 101 -18.59 4.98 4.85
N HIS A 102 -18.27 4.50 3.64
CA HIS A 102 -18.73 3.24 3.09
C HIS A 102 -17.63 2.18 3.10
N SER A 103 -16.62 2.38 3.97
CA SER A 103 -15.48 1.48 4.15
C SER A 103 -15.41 0.98 5.58
N HIS A 104 -14.85 -0.21 5.74
CA HIS A 104 -14.47 -0.75 7.02
C HIS A 104 -13.16 -1.54 6.87
N PHE A 105 -12.20 -1.25 7.71
CA PHE A 105 -10.87 -1.86 7.70
C PHE A 105 -10.72 -2.74 8.95
N ALA A 106 -10.48 -4.03 8.74
CA ALA A 106 -10.35 -5.03 9.80
C ALA A 106 -8.89 -5.43 10.07
N ASN A 107 -7.95 -4.99 9.23
CA ASN A 107 -6.52 -5.27 9.37
C ASN A 107 -5.66 -4.26 8.58
N PRO A 108 -4.34 -4.14 8.89
CA PRO A 108 -3.48 -3.13 8.27
C PRO A 108 -2.97 -3.48 6.86
N HIS A 109 -3.17 -4.70 6.39
CA HIS A 109 -2.53 -5.24 5.18
C HIS A 109 -3.47 -5.55 4.02
N GLY A 110 -4.76 -5.77 4.27
CA GLY A 110 -5.76 -6.08 3.25
C GLY A 110 -5.92 -7.59 2.96
N LEU A 111 -5.46 -8.48 3.83
CA LEU A 111 -5.81 -9.90 3.75
C LEU A 111 -7.32 -10.08 3.92
N PRO A 112 -7.90 -11.15 3.32
CA PRO A 112 -9.34 -11.35 3.30
C PRO A 112 -9.96 -11.40 4.71
N ASN A 113 -11.03 -10.64 4.87
CA ASN A 113 -11.92 -10.64 6.01
C ASN A 113 -13.28 -10.13 5.51
N ASP A 114 -14.38 -10.74 5.90
CA ASP A 114 -15.72 -10.38 5.40
C ASP A 114 -16.12 -8.95 5.75
N ASP A 115 -15.57 -8.42 6.86
CA ASP A 115 -15.79 -7.07 7.31
C ASP A 115 -14.73 -6.07 6.80
N HIS A 116 -13.81 -6.50 5.92
CA HIS A 116 -12.79 -5.65 5.32
C HIS A 116 -13.18 -5.22 3.92
N TYR A 117 -13.74 -4.04 3.76
CA TYR A 117 -14.28 -3.57 2.49
C TYR A 117 -14.13 -2.06 2.31
N THR A 118 -14.28 -1.61 1.07
CA THR A 118 -14.25 -0.20 0.67
C THR A 118 -15.14 0.04 -0.55
N THR A 119 -15.13 1.27 -1.06
CA THR A 119 -15.64 1.64 -2.37
C THR A 119 -14.56 2.35 -3.19
N VAL A 120 -14.72 2.44 -4.50
CA VAL A 120 -13.80 3.21 -5.35
C VAL A 120 -13.76 4.68 -4.93
N TYR A 121 -14.91 5.24 -4.55
CA TYR A 121 -15.00 6.63 -4.09
C TYR A 121 -14.29 6.84 -2.76
N ASP A 122 -14.44 5.93 -1.81
CA ASP A 122 -13.76 6.02 -0.51
C ASP A 122 -12.23 5.88 -0.68
N MET A 123 -11.78 4.96 -1.55
CA MET A 123 -10.36 4.84 -1.88
C MET A 123 -9.80 6.09 -2.55
N TYR A 124 -10.62 6.79 -3.36
CA TYR A 124 -10.25 8.10 -3.90
C TYR A 124 -10.03 9.12 -2.78
N LEU A 125 -10.93 9.21 -1.80
CA LEU A 125 -10.80 10.15 -0.68
C LEU A 125 -9.51 9.89 0.12
N ILE A 126 -9.25 8.62 0.44
CA ILE A 126 -8.05 8.20 1.18
C ILE A 126 -6.77 8.50 0.39
N PHE A 127 -6.75 8.14 -0.90
CA PHE A 127 -5.57 8.33 -1.72
C PHE A 127 -5.31 9.80 -2.04
N ASN A 128 -6.37 10.59 -2.26
CA ASN A 128 -6.27 12.04 -2.47
C ASN A 128 -5.68 12.77 -1.26
N GLU A 129 -5.91 12.27 -0.04
CA GLU A 129 -5.22 12.77 1.15
C GLU A 129 -3.76 12.33 1.18
N ALA A 130 -3.51 11.04 0.95
CA ALA A 130 -2.17 10.47 1.01
C ALA A 130 -1.17 11.15 0.07
N ILE A 131 -1.58 11.47 -1.17
CA ILE A 131 -0.69 12.12 -2.17
C ILE A 131 -0.36 13.59 -1.89
N LYS A 132 -0.94 14.20 -0.85
CA LYS A 132 -0.53 15.53 -0.36
C LYS A 132 0.76 15.46 0.46
N ASN A 133 1.12 14.28 0.95
CA ASN A 133 2.34 14.04 1.69
C ASN A 133 3.48 13.63 0.74
N ASP A 134 4.52 14.45 0.64
CA ASP A 134 5.64 14.22 -0.27
C ASP A 134 6.42 12.92 0.06
N GLU A 135 6.52 12.53 1.35
CA GLU A 135 7.15 11.26 1.72
C GLU A 135 6.30 10.06 1.27
N PHE A 136 4.96 10.16 1.34
CA PHE A 136 4.09 9.13 0.78
C PHE A 136 4.35 8.95 -0.72
N VAL A 137 4.36 10.06 -1.47
CA VAL A 137 4.60 10.03 -2.92
C VAL A 137 5.97 9.40 -3.21
N LYS A 138 7.02 9.83 -2.52
CA LYS A 138 8.39 9.32 -2.66
C LYS A 138 8.47 7.81 -2.42
N ILE A 139 7.88 7.33 -1.34
CA ILE A 139 7.87 5.90 -0.99
C ILE A 139 7.06 5.10 -2.02
N ALA A 140 5.84 5.54 -2.35
CA ALA A 140 4.92 4.83 -3.22
C ALA A 140 5.32 4.85 -4.71
N CYS A 141 6.21 5.78 -5.15
CA CYS A 141 6.73 5.80 -6.51
C CYS A 141 8.07 5.07 -6.68
N THR A 142 8.64 4.56 -5.58
CA THR A 142 9.96 3.91 -5.61
C THR A 142 9.89 2.54 -6.31
N PRO A 143 10.66 2.32 -7.39
CA PRO A 143 10.61 1.05 -8.13
C PRO A 143 11.35 -0.07 -7.40
N GLU A 144 12.48 0.24 -6.75
CA GLU A 144 13.30 -0.71 -6.00
C GLU A 144 13.87 -0.04 -4.75
N TYR A 145 13.96 -0.79 -3.66
CA TYR A 145 14.54 -0.32 -2.41
C TYR A 145 15.31 -1.44 -1.73
N SER A 146 16.43 -1.10 -1.09
CA SER A 146 17.22 -2.04 -0.28
C SER A 146 17.63 -1.37 1.02
N CYS A 147 17.60 -2.13 2.10
CA CYS A 147 18.11 -1.69 3.39
C CYS A 147 18.79 -2.83 4.15
N THR A 148 19.51 -2.48 5.19
CA THR A 148 20.13 -3.43 6.10
C THR A 148 19.23 -3.61 7.32
N VAL A 149 18.86 -4.85 7.59
CA VAL A 149 18.05 -5.24 8.75
C VAL A 149 18.97 -5.88 9.78
N ARG A 150 18.81 -5.54 11.05
CA ARG A 150 19.53 -6.10 12.17
C ARG A 150 18.62 -6.93 13.04
N ASN A 151 19.12 -8.08 13.52
CA ASN A 151 18.40 -8.95 14.44
C ASN A 151 19.40 -9.58 15.42
N GLU A 152 19.50 -9.03 16.61
CA GLU A 152 20.45 -9.51 17.63
C GLU A 152 20.09 -10.91 18.18
N GLU A 153 18.84 -11.35 17.97
CA GLU A 153 18.38 -12.68 18.38
C GLU A 153 18.71 -13.75 17.32
N ASP A 154 19.01 -13.37 16.07
CA ASP A 154 19.42 -14.27 14.99
C ASP A 154 20.97 -14.44 15.03
N ALA A 155 21.44 -15.42 15.83
CA ALA A 155 22.87 -15.66 16.00
C ALA A 155 23.57 -16.09 14.70
N GLU A 156 22.84 -16.61 13.70
CA GLU A 156 23.42 -17.07 12.42
C GLU A 156 23.55 -15.88 11.43
N GLN A 157 22.60 -14.94 11.46
CA GLN A 157 22.56 -13.81 10.56
C GLN A 157 22.09 -12.53 11.25
N PRO A 158 22.91 -11.94 12.17
CA PRO A 158 22.52 -10.77 12.96
C PRO A 158 22.36 -9.49 12.12
N GLU A 159 22.87 -9.48 10.90
CA GLU A 159 22.72 -8.39 9.93
C GLU A 159 22.56 -8.97 8.52
N ARG A 160 21.54 -8.51 7.80
CA ARG A 160 21.29 -8.91 6.41
C ARG A 160 20.73 -7.76 5.59
N THR A 161 20.99 -7.79 4.28
CA THR A 161 20.37 -6.88 3.33
C THR A 161 19.08 -7.50 2.81
N VAL A 162 17.98 -6.73 2.84
CA VAL A 162 16.75 -7.05 2.14
C VAL A 162 16.59 -6.11 0.94
N SER A 163 16.05 -6.64 -0.16
CA SER A 163 15.88 -5.90 -1.40
C SER A 163 14.47 -6.15 -1.94
N TRP A 164 13.79 -5.07 -2.27
CA TRP A 164 12.39 -5.10 -2.68
C TRP A 164 12.19 -4.46 -4.05
N THR A 165 11.29 -5.03 -4.83
CA THR A 165 10.87 -4.51 -6.14
C THR A 165 9.37 -4.18 -6.09
N ASN A 166 8.98 -3.05 -6.67
CA ASN A 166 7.62 -2.59 -6.66
C ASN A 166 6.73 -3.45 -7.57
N GLY A 167 5.60 -3.91 -7.01
CA GLY A 167 4.62 -4.71 -7.74
C GLY A 167 3.82 -3.94 -8.80
N ASN A 168 3.94 -2.60 -8.88
CA ASN A 168 3.26 -1.79 -9.88
C ASN A 168 4.02 -1.86 -11.22
N ALA A 169 3.40 -2.50 -12.21
CA ALA A 169 4.03 -2.75 -13.51
C ALA A 169 4.27 -1.49 -14.36
N PHE A 170 3.65 -0.36 -14.04
CA PHE A 170 4.02 0.92 -14.63
C PHE A 170 5.36 1.44 -14.06
N LEU A 171 5.63 1.21 -12.77
CA LEU A 171 6.91 1.61 -12.14
C LEU A 171 8.06 0.70 -12.55
N SER A 172 7.81 -0.60 -12.76
CA SER A 172 8.81 -1.55 -13.24
C SER A 172 9.07 -1.47 -14.74
N GLY A 173 8.32 -0.64 -15.49
CA GLY A 173 8.46 -0.50 -16.93
C GLY A 173 7.87 -1.65 -17.77
N LYS A 174 7.18 -2.63 -17.14
CA LYS A 174 6.50 -3.71 -17.86
C LYS A 174 5.33 -3.20 -18.71
N PHE A 175 4.64 -2.16 -18.23
CA PHE A 175 3.64 -1.41 -18.97
C PHE A 175 4.01 0.07 -18.98
N SER A 176 3.59 0.79 -20.00
CA SER A 176 3.77 2.24 -20.14
C SER A 176 2.45 2.91 -20.48
N PHE A 177 2.30 4.16 -20.10
CA PHE A 177 1.24 5.01 -20.63
C PHE A 177 1.51 5.35 -22.11
N ALA A 178 0.45 5.67 -22.84
CA ALA A 178 0.59 6.44 -24.07
C ALA A 178 1.04 7.88 -23.71
N ASP A 179 1.62 8.56 -24.69
CA ASP A 179 2.34 9.81 -24.61
C ASP A 179 1.84 10.83 -23.55
N ASN A 180 2.78 11.47 -22.87
CA ASN A 180 2.61 12.59 -21.95
C ASN A 180 2.02 12.30 -20.54
N MET A 181 1.84 11.05 -20.13
CA MET A 181 1.48 10.69 -18.76
C MET A 181 2.64 10.05 -18.03
N GLN A 182 2.85 10.44 -16.78
CA GLN A 182 3.84 9.84 -15.90
C GLN A 182 3.18 9.36 -14.61
N VAL A 183 3.66 8.24 -14.07
CA VAL A 183 3.23 7.77 -12.75
C VAL A 183 3.74 8.74 -11.70
N LEU A 184 2.84 9.27 -10.89
CA LEU A 184 3.18 10.02 -9.69
C LEU A 184 3.50 9.04 -8.54
N CYS A 185 2.58 8.13 -8.26
CA CYS A 185 2.73 7.06 -7.28
C CYS A 185 1.53 6.09 -7.38
N GLY A 186 1.55 4.98 -6.66
CA GLY A 186 0.39 4.10 -6.64
C GLY A 186 0.55 2.85 -5.79
N LYS A 187 -0.54 2.07 -5.70
CA LYS A 187 -0.54 0.79 -4.98
C LYS A 187 -1.39 -0.24 -5.69
N THR A 188 -0.82 -1.41 -5.90
CA THR A 188 -1.52 -2.61 -6.39
C THR A 188 -2.14 -3.38 -5.24
N GLY A 189 -3.16 -4.18 -5.54
CA GLY A 189 -3.73 -5.15 -4.62
C GLY A 189 -4.27 -6.36 -5.37
N HIS A 190 -4.18 -7.54 -4.78
CA HIS A 190 -4.77 -8.75 -5.33
C HIS A 190 -5.09 -9.76 -4.22
N THR A 191 -6.27 -10.30 -4.25
CA THR A 191 -6.68 -11.56 -3.60
C THR A 191 -7.70 -12.24 -4.52
N ASN A 192 -7.97 -13.51 -4.30
CA ASN A 192 -8.99 -14.21 -5.08
C ASN A 192 -10.38 -13.55 -4.97
N ALA A 193 -10.72 -12.99 -3.81
CA ALA A 193 -11.99 -12.31 -3.57
C ALA A 193 -12.02 -10.89 -4.14
N ALA A 194 -10.89 -10.17 -4.07
CA ALA A 194 -10.79 -8.78 -4.52
C ALA A 194 -10.56 -8.63 -6.05
N GLY A 195 -10.10 -9.70 -6.72
CA GLY A 195 -9.56 -9.54 -8.07
C GLY A 195 -8.30 -8.67 -8.07
N PHE A 196 -7.90 -8.17 -9.22
CA PHE A 196 -6.78 -7.24 -9.36
C PHE A 196 -7.24 -5.80 -9.16
N CYS A 197 -6.55 -5.08 -8.28
CA CYS A 197 -6.84 -3.70 -7.90
C CYS A 197 -5.62 -2.81 -8.17
N LEU A 198 -5.84 -1.57 -8.60
CA LEU A 198 -4.81 -0.55 -8.74
C LEU A 198 -5.38 0.82 -8.43
N VAL A 199 -4.73 1.51 -7.50
CA VAL A 199 -4.91 2.93 -7.21
C VAL A 199 -3.67 3.65 -7.72
N LEU A 200 -3.83 4.65 -8.58
CA LEU A 200 -2.75 5.31 -9.27
C LEU A 200 -2.95 6.82 -9.28
N GLY A 201 -1.88 7.54 -8.96
CA GLY A 201 -1.74 8.97 -9.21
C GLY A 201 -0.90 9.17 -10.48
N GLU A 202 -1.32 10.04 -11.35
CA GLU A 202 -0.64 10.36 -12.60
C GLU A 202 -0.42 11.87 -12.74
N THR A 203 0.60 12.23 -13.50
CA THR A 203 0.84 13.61 -13.91
C THR A 203 0.85 13.69 -15.42
N ALA A 204 0.03 14.57 -15.99
CA ALA A 204 0.03 14.85 -17.42
C ALA A 204 1.17 15.80 -17.80
N GLY A 205 1.51 15.88 -19.09
CA GLY A 205 2.58 16.74 -19.59
C GLY A 205 2.36 18.25 -19.38
N ASP A 206 1.13 18.67 -19.12
CA ASP A 206 0.75 20.04 -18.74
C ASP A 206 0.85 20.31 -17.23
N GLY A 207 1.25 19.30 -16.44
CA GLY A 207 1.41 19.38 -14.98
C GLY A 207 0.16 19.09 -14.17
N HIS A 208 -1.00 18.83 -14.81
CA HIS A 208 -2.20 18.41 -14.10
C HIS A 208 -2.03 17.02 -13.49
N ARG A 209 -2.57 16.83 -12.29
CA ARG A 209 -2.56 15.55 -11.57
C ARG A 209 -3.92 14.90 -11.64
N TYR A 210 -3.92 13.59 -11.84
CA TYR A 210 -5.12 12.77 -11.92
C TYR A 210 -5.00 11.60 -10.96
N ILE A 211 -6.15 11.06 -10.55
CA ILE A 211 -6.25 9.82 -9.78
C ILE A 211 -7.11 8.85 -10.57
N SER A 212 -6.54 7.69 -10.89
CA SER A 212 -7.22 6.61 -11.58
C SER A 212 -7.31 5.39 -10.66
N ILE A 213 -8.51 4.85 -10.49
CA ILE A 213 -8.75 3.71 -9.60
C ILE A 213 -9.53 2.63 -10.35
N ILE A 214 -9.02 1.42 -10.33
CA ILE A 214 -9.72 0.23 -10.81
C ILE A 214 -9.66 -0.82 -9.71
N MET A 215 -10.83 -1.31 -9.31
CA MET A 215 -11.01 -2.37 -8.34
C MET A 215 -11.68 -3.56 -9.01
N ASN A 216 -11.41 -4.76 -8.49
CA ASN A 216 -12.07 -6.01 -8.91
C ASN A 216 -11.94 -6.32 -10.41
N SER A 217 -10.76 -6.09 -11.00
CA SER A 217 -10.48 -6.57 -12.36
C SER A 217 -10.23 -8.09 -12.34
N PRO A 218 -10.88 -8.87 -13.21
CA PRO A 218 -10.71 -10.33 -13.21
C PRO A 218 -9.36 -10.78 -13.80
N ILE A 219 -8.71 -9.94 -14.59
CA ILE A 219 -7.49 -10.29 -15.34
C ILE A 219 -6.44 -9.21 -15.16
N TYR A 220 -5.21 -9.62 -14.86
CA TYR A 220 -4.07 -8.73 -14.62
C TYR A 220 -3.78 -7.80 -15.81
N GLU A 221 -3.70 -8.34 -17.03
CA GLU A 221 -3.41 -7.55 -18.23
C GLU A 221 -4.55 -6.59 -18.55
N GLN A 222 -5.79 -6.98 -18.28
CA GLN A 222 -6.97 -6.13 -18.46
C GLN A 222 -6.95 -4.94 -17.50
N LEU A 223 -6.50 -5.13 -16.25
CA LEU A 223 -6.32 -4.04 -15.28
C LEU A 223 -5.45 -2.93 -15.89
N TYR A 224 -4.26 -3.27 -16.39
CA TYR A 224 -3.31 -2.29 -16.92
C TYR A 224 -3.77 -1.68 -18.24
N ALA A 225 -4.44 -2.46 -19.11
CA ALA A 225 -5.05 -1.94 -20.34
C ALA A 225 -6.17 -0.93 -20.04
N SER A 226 -7.04 -1.26 -19.07
CA SER A 226 -8.13 -0.39 -18.63
C SER A 226 -7.60 0.88 -17.93
N MET A 227 -6.54 0.76 -17.13
CA MET A 227 -5.89 1.90 -16.50
C MET A 227 -5.31 2.88 -17.54
N ARG A 228 -4.64 2.40 -18.59
CA ARG A 228 -4.18 3.26 -19.70
C ARG A 228 -5.33 3.98 -20.40
N ASN A 229 -6.43 3.27 -20.65
CA ASN A 229 -7.61 3.86 -21.27
C ASN A 229 -8.27 4.93 -20.37
N LEU A 230 -8.27 4.71 -19.05
CA LEU A 230 -8.80 5.67 -18.10
C LEU A 230 -7.94 6.93 -18.07
N ALA A 231 -6.63 6.79 -17.94
CA ALA A 231 -5.67 7.88 -17.93
C ALA A 231 -5.69 8.71 -19.23
N SER A 232 -5.88 8.06 -20.40
CA SER A 232 -5.97 8.78 -21.67
C SER A 232 -7.25 9.63 -21.83
N LYS A 233 -8.34 9.25 -21.15
CA LYS A 233 -9.60 10.02 -21.16
C LYS A 233 -9.56 11.27 -20.28
N SER A 234 -8.71 11.29 -19.26
CA SER A 234 -8.55 12.45 -18.38
C SER A 234 -7.86 13.64 -19.08
N GLN A 235 -7.30 13.44 -20.27
CA GLN A 235 -6.66 14.48 -21.10
C GLN A 235 -7.61 15.12 -22.13
N GLN A 236 -8.83 14.62 -22.25
CA GLN A 236 -9.86 15.14 -23.18
C GLN A 236 -10.83 16.09 -22.48
#